data_6f716e964668e36765ac370fdedcb3b8
#
_entry.id   6f716e964668e36765ac370fdedcb3b8
#
_cell.length_a   1.000
_cell.length_b   1.000
_cell.length_c   1.000
_cell.angle_alpha   90.00
_cell.angle_beta   90.00
_cell.angle_gamma   90.00
#
_symmetry.space_group_name_H-M   'P 1'
#
loop_
_entity.id
_entity.type
_entity.pdbx_description
1 polymer ?
#
loop_
_entity_poly.entity_id
_entity_poly.type
_entity_poly.pdbx_seq_one_letter_code
_entity_poly.pdbx_strand_id
1 'polypeptide(L)'
;MKIFVFGAGRMGHGAVFDLAHNSPEVEAVTVADADFTKAEEIVKKIRSPKVSAVQLDVSNYDETVSAMRGHDAAISCVNYWHNLKLSKAAIEIRTNFCDLGGNNYVVDAQLALDEEAKKANINIIPDCGLAPGMVSVLAMHGANRFERLEEIHIRVGGLPQNPKPPLDYQLVFSVEGLINEYVETARVIRGGEIMEVDSMTELETLAFDQFPALEAFQTSGGTSTCLLYTSPSPRD
;
A
#
# COMPACT_ATOMS: atom_id res chain seq x y z
N MET A 1 10.77 -13.67 -13.73
CA MET A 1 10.18 -13.82 -12.36
C MET A 1 8.72 -14.23 -12.46
N LYS A 2 8.23 -15.00 -11.46
CA LYS A 2 6.83 -15.37 -11.30
C LYS A 2 6.25 -14.60 -10.12
N ILE A 3 5.16 -13.87 -10.34
CA ILE A 3 4.56 -13.00 -9.33
C ILE A 3 3.15 -13.48 -8.98
N PHE A 4 2.85 -13.53 -7.68
CA PHE A 4 1.52 -13.81 -7.17
C PHE A 4 0.82 -12.52 -6.73
N VAL A 5 -0.40 -12.26 -7.19
CA VAL A 5 -1.15 -11.05 -6.84
C VAL A 5 -2.42 -11.45 -6.10
N PHE A 6 -2.52 -11.06 -4.83
CA PHE A 6 -3.72 -11.26 -4.03
C PHE A 6 -4.70 -10.12 -4.25
N GLY A 7 -5.93 -10.45 -4.65
CA GLY A 7 -7.02 -9.51 -4.88
C GLY A 7 -7.15 -9.08 -6.34
N ALA A 8 -8.33 -9.34 -6.91
CA ALA A 8 -8.71 -8.96 -8.26
C ALA A 8 -9.58 -7.69 -8.29
N GLY A 9 -9.39 -6.79 -7.33
CA GLY A 9 -9.98 -5.48 -7.28
C GLY A 9 -9.33 -4.48 -8.24
N ARG A 10 -9.67 -3.18 -8.08
CA ARG A 10 -9.12 -2.11 -8.92
C ARG A 10 -7.60 -2.03 -8.85
N MET A 11 -7.02 -2.14 -7.64
CA MET A 11 -5.57 -2.07 -7.45
C MET A 11 -4.88 -3.32 -8.01
N GLY A 12 -5.42 -4.52 -7.75
CA GLY A 12 -4.89 -5.75 -8.34
C GLY A 12 -4.93 -5.73 -9.87
N HIS A 13 -5.98 -5.18 -10.48
CA HIS A 13 -6.03 -5.01 -11.93
C HIS A 13 -4.89 -4.11 -12.45
N GLY A 14 -4.63 -2.98 -11.76
CA GLY A 14 -3.52 -2.09 -12.11
C GLY A 14 -2.16 -2.77 -11.98
N ALA A 15 -1.93 -3.45 -10.85
CA ALA A 15 -0.68 -4.19 -10.62
C ALA A 15 -0.46 -5.29 -11.67
N VAL A 16 -1.47 -6.11 -11.96
CA VAL A 16 -1.38 -7.17 -12.98
C VAL A 16 -1.15 -6.59 -14.37
N PHE A 17 -1.79 -5.45 -14.71
CA PHE A 17 -1.56 -4.78 -15.99
C PHE A 17 -0.10 -4.34 -16.14
N ASP A 18 0.44 -3.67 -15.14
CA ASP A 18 1.81 -3.16 -15.18
C ASP A 18 2.83 -4.31 -15.25
N LEU A 19 2.68 -5.32 -14.41
CA LEU A 19 3.54 -6.51 -14.40
C LEU A 19 3.51 -7.26 -15.74
N ALA A 20 2.35 -7.33 -16.38
CA ALA A 20 2.20 -8.07 -17.63
C ALA A 20 2.78 -7.34 -18.85
N HIS A 21 2.69 -6.00 -18.87
CA HIS A 21 3.01 -5.20 -20.06
C HIS A 21 4.28 -4.36 -19.94
N ASN A 22 4.61 -3.91 -18.72
CA ASN A 22 5.72 -2.97 -18.51
C ASN A 22 6.92 -3.57 -17.78
N SER A 23 6.80 -4.82 -17.29
CA SER A 23 7.87 -5.52 -16.56
C SER A 23 8.42 -6.69 -17.40
N PRO A 24 9.46 -6.47 -18.21
CA PRO A 24 10.01 -7.48 -19.11
C PRO A 24 10.58 -8.70 -18.37
N GLU A 25 11.08 -8.52 -17.15
CA GLU A 25 11.61 -9.57 -16.28
C GLU A 25 10.54 -10.48 -15.68
N VAL A 26 9.25 -10.09 -15.75
CA VAL A 26 8.13 -10.90 -15.29
C VAL A 26 7.69 -11.87 -16.38
N GLU A 27 7.76 -13.15 -16.07
CA GLU A 27 7.42 -14.26 -16.98
C GLU A 27 5.98 -14.73 -16.80
N ALA A 28 5.51 -14.71 -15.54
CA ALA A 28 4.17 -15.16 -15.19
C ALA A 28 3.59 -14.34 -14.02
N VAL A 29 2.30 -14.09 -14.09
CA VAL A 29 1.51 -13.45 -13.03
C VAL A 29 0.30 -14.32 -12.74
N THR A 30 0.15 -14.74 -11.48
CA THR A 30 -1.04 -15.42 -11.00
C THR A 30 -1.87 -14.45 -10.19
N VAL A 31 -3.08 -14.13 -10.62
CA VAL A 31 -4.02 -13.29 -9.85
C VAL A 31 -5.03 -14.16 -9.13
N ALA A 32 -5.20 -13.91 -7.84
CA ALA A 32 -6.08 -14.67 -6.95
C ALA A 32 -7.18 -13.79 -6.35
N ASP A 33 -8.41 -14.30 -6.31
CA ASP A 33 -9.52 -13.67 -5.59
C ASP A 33 -10.45 -14.74 -5.06
N ALA A 34 -11.16 -14.46 -3.97
CA ALA A 34 -12.20 -15.36 -3.46
C ALA A 34 -13.36 -15.53 -4.47
N ASP A 35 -13.65 -14.46 -5.23
CA ASP A 35 -14.52 -14.48 -6.38
C ASP A 35 -13.70 -14.75 -7.66
N PHE A 36 -13.69 -16.01 -8.09
CA PHE A 36 -12.97 -16.43 -9.29
C PHE A 36 -13.35 -15.62 -10.54
N THR A 37 -14.60 -15.18 -10.64
CA THR A 37 -15.10 -14.39 -11.78
C THR A 37 -14.31 -13.09 -11.94
N LYS A 38 -13.98 -12.41 -10.83
CA LYS A 38 -13.18 -11.19 -10.85
C LYS A 38 -11.76 -11.45 -11.34
N ALA A 39 -11.13 -12.52 -10.89
CA ALA A 39 -9.79 -12.90 -11.34
C ALA A 39 -9.77 -13.23 -12.84
N GLU A 40 -10.77 -14.01 -13.33
CA GLU A 40 -10.92 -14.28 -14.76
C GLU A 40 -11.16 -13.03 -15.60
N GLU A 41 -11.95 -12.08 -15.09
CA GLU A 41 -12.17 -10.81 -15.79
C GLU A 41 -10.86 -10.03 -16.00
N ILE A 42 -9.95 -10.04 -15.02
CA ILE A 42 -8.63 -9.44 -15.17
C ILE A 42 -7.88 -10.12 -16.31
N VAL A 43 -7.80 -11.44 -16.32
CA VAL A 43 -7.14 -12.20 -17.41
C VAL A 43 -7.71 -11.82 -18.77
N LYS A 44 -9.05 -11.77 -18.88
CA LYS A 44 -9.75 -11.40 -20.14
C LYS A 44 -9.46 -9.96 -20.58
N LYS A 45 -9.35 -9.03 -19.64
CA LYS A 45 -9.08 -7.61 -19.94
C LYS A 45 -7.62 -7.35 -20.29
N ILE A 46 -6.70 -7.97 -19.57
CA ILE A 46 -5.24 -7.81 -19.75
C ILE A 46 -4.75 -8.43 -21.07
N ARG A 47 -5.33 -9.56 -21.47
CA ARG A 47 -5.01 -10.26 -22.73
C ARG A 47 -3.51 -10.58 -22.91
N SER A 48 -2.85 -10.92 -21.82
CA SER A 48 -1.45 -11.33 -21.85
C SER A 48 -1.33 -12.84 -21.55
N PRO A 49 -0.52 -13.58 -22.30
CA PRO A 49 -0.29 -15.00 -22.02
C PRO A 49 0.46 -15.25 -20.71
N LYS A 50 1.02 -14.19 -20.12
CA LYS A 50 1.70 -14.26 -18.81
C LYS A 50 0.72 -14.39 -17.65
N VAL A 51 -0.57 -14.03 -17.82
CA VAL A 51 -1.53 -13.86 -16.71
C VAL A 51 -2.45 -15.07 -16.61
N SER A 52 -2.55 -15.62 -15.41
CA SER A 52 -3.48 -16.69 -15.05
C SER A 52 -4.29 -16.32 -13.81
N ALA A 53 -5.47 -16.93 -13.64
CA ALA A 53 -6.36 -16.72 -12.52
C ALA A 53 -6.48 -17.97 -11.66
N VAL A 54 -6.59 -17.78 -10.34
CA VAL A 54 -6.93 -18.83 -9.38
C VAL A 54 -7.99 -18.33 -8.40
N GLN A 55 -8.85 -19.24 -7.95
CA GLN A 55 -9.75 -18.94 -6.84
C GLN A 55 -9.01 -19.16 -5.53
N LEU A 56 -9.03 -18.17 -4.64
CA LEU A 56 -8.38 -18.26 -3.34
C LEU A 56 -9.05 -17.32 -2.33
N ASP A 57 -9.51 -17.90 -1.22
CA ASP A 57 -9.86 -17.13 -0.03
C ASP A 57 -8.61 -16.96 0.85
N VAL A 58 -8.07 -15.75 0.94
CA VAL A 58 -6.89 -15.42 1.75
C VAL A 58 -7.10 -15.62 3.26
N SER A 59 -8.33 -15.85 3.71
CA SER A 59 -8.61 -16.24 5.09
C SER A 59 -8.20 -17.70 5.38
N ASN A 60 -8.07 -18.54 4.36
CA ASN A 60 -7.55 -19.89 4.49
C ASN A 60 -6.01 -19.88 4.36
N TYR A 61 -5.34 -20.06 5.49
CA TYR A 61 -3.88 -19.97 5.55
C TYR A 61 -3.17 -21.06 4.73
N ASP A 62 -3.59 -22.31 4.87
CA ASP A 62 -2.92 -23.44 4.23
C ASP A 62 -3.07 -23.39 2.71
N GLU A 63 -4.26 -23.02 2.23
CA GLU A 63 -4.50 -22.78 0.80
C GLU A 63 -3.66 -21.61 0.28
N THR A 64 -3.55 -20.51 1.06
CA THR A 64 -2.73 -19.34 0.72
C THR A 64 -1.26 -19.73 0.57
N VAL A 65 -0.70 -20.45 1.55
CA VAL A 65 0.66 -20.98 1.51
C VAL A 65 0.87 -21.87 0.29
N SER A 66 -0.06 -22.79 0.03
CA SER A 66 0.02 -23.72 -1.10
C SER A 66 -0.04 -22.99 -2.45
N ALA A 67 -0.96 -22.06 -2.63
CA ALA A 67 -1.15 -21.32 -3.89
C ALA A 67 0.03 -20.42 -4.22
N MET A 68 0.68 -19.83 -3.22
CA MET A 68 1.80 -18.93 -3.39
C MET A 68 3.13 -19.65 -3.68
N ARG A 69 3.23 -20.96 -3.42
CA ARG A 69 4.46 -21.73 -3.65
C ARG A 69 4.95 -21.66 -5.11
N GLY A 70 6.26 -21.51 -5.28
CA GLY A 70 6.90 -21.46 -6.60
C GLY A 70 6.82 -20.12 -7.29
N HIS A 71 6.36 -19.07 -6.59
CA HIS A 71 6.47 -17.68 -7.04
C HIS A 71 7.67 -16.99 -6.36
N ASP A 72 8.33 -16.09 -7.07
CA ASP A 72 9.51 -15.36 -6.61
C ASP A 72 9.11 -14.22 -5.65
N ALA A 73 7.94 -13.63 -5.90
CA ALA A 73 7.37 -12.60 -5.04
C ALA A 73 5.84 -12.62 -5.07
N ALA A 74 5.23 -12.02 -4.04
CA ALA A 74 3.81 -11.83 -3.94
C ALA A 74 3.46 -10.37 -3.60
N ILE A 75 2.33 -9.89 -4.13
CA ILE A 75 1.81 -8.55 -3.91
C ILE A 75 0.40 -8.66 -3.32
N SER A 76 0.17 -8.03 -2.17
CA SER A 76 -1.17 -7.96 -1.58
C SER A 76 -1.90 -6.71 -2.05
N CYS A 77 -3.01 -6.92 -2.76
CA CYS A 77 -3.99 -5.91 -3.13
C CYS A 77 -5.36 -6.18 -2.47
N VAL A 78 -5.38 -6.95 -1.40
CA VAL A 78 -6.55 -7.19 -0.54
C VAL A 78 -6.54 -6.23 0.65
N ASN A 79 -7.56 -6.29 1.49
CA ASN A 79 -7.66 -5.45 2.67
C ASN A 79 -6.47 -5.65 3.63
N TYR A 80 -5.99 -4.57 4.23
CA TYR A 80 -4.76 -4.48 5.02
C TYR A 80 -4.69 -5.47 6.21
N TRP A 81 -5.82 -5.83 6.82
CA TRP A 81 -5.83 -6.78 7.96
C TRP A 81 -5.36 -8.19 7.61
N HIS A 82 -5.29 -8.55 6.33
CA HIS A 82 -4.69 -9.80 5.89
C HIS A 82 -3.17 -9.75 5.79
N ASN A 83 -2.56 -8.56 5.67
CA ASN A 83 -1.15 -8.38 5.30
C ASN A 83 -0.19 -9.05 6.29
N LEU A 84 -0.43 -8.95 7.61
CA LEU A 84 0.40 -9.64 8.60
C LEU A 84 0.39 -11.16 8.41
N LYS A 85 -0.77 -11.74 8.14
CA LYS A 85 -0.92 -13.17 7.90
C LYS A 85 -0.25 -13.61 6.59
N LEU A 86 -0.38 -12.81 5.54
CA LEU A 86 0.27 -13.03 4.25
C LEU A 86 1.79 -12.90 4.35
N SER A 87 2.30 -11.95 5.14
CA SER A 87 3.74 -11.82 5.44
C SER A 87 4.30 -13.07 6.12
N LYS A 88 3.58 -13.63 7.09
CA LYS A 88 3.97 -14.89 7.74
C LYS A 88 3.98 -16.08 6.77
N ALA A 89 2.98 -16.16 5.90
CA ALA A 89 2.93 -17.17 4.84
C ALA A 89 4.12 -17.04 3.86
N ALA A 90 4.48 -15.80 3.50
CA ALA A 90 5.63 -15.52 2.65
C ALA A 90 6.96 -15.95 3.29
N ILE A 91 7.14 -15.71 4.60
CA ILE A 91 8.31 -16.19 5.38
C ILE A 91 8.38 -17.71 5.34
N GLU A 92 7.27 -18.41 5.59
CA GLU A 92 7.20 -19.87 5.64
C GLU A 92 7.70 -20.53 4.35
N ILE A 93 7.32 -19.96 3.20
CA ILE A 93 7.67 -20.52 1.89
C ILE A 93 8.84 -19.83 1.21
N ARG A 94 9.44 -18.84 1.85
CA ARG A 94 10.59 -18.05 1.37
C ARG A 94 10.29 -17.31 0.07
N THR A 95 9.16 -16.64 0.01
CA THR A 95 8.74 -15.78 -1.10
C THR A 95 8.80 -14.32 -0.68
N ASN A 96 9.38 -13.44 -1.49
CA ASN A 96 9.36 -12.00 -1.21
C ASN A 96 7.93 -11.48 -1.19
N PHE A 97 7.65 -10.45 -0.39
CA PHE A 97 6.30 -9.95 -0.22
C PHE A 97 6.26 -8.43 -0.14
N CYS A 98 5.28 -7.82 -0.79
CA CYS A 98 4.93 -6.43 -0.56
C CYS A 98 3.41 -6.24 -0.53
N ASP A 99 2.97 -5.13 0.05
CA ASP A 99 1.56 -4.76 0.13
C ASP A 99 1.36 -3.24 -0.01
N LEU A 100 0.11 -2.81 -0.07
CA LEU A 100 -0.26 -1.42 -0.28
C LEU A 100 -0.44 -0.63 1.03
N GLY A 101 -0.27 -1.30 2.18
CA GLY A 101 -0.39 -0.67 3.50
C GLY A 101 -1.81 -0.34 3.91
N GLY A 102 -1.94 0.70 4.74
CA GLY A 102 -3.21 1.31 5.12
C GLY A 102 -3.56 1.26 6.61
N ASN A 103 -2.73 0.66 7.48
CA ASN A 103 -2.95 0.65 8.92
C ASN A 103 -1.64 0.57 9.69
N ASN A 104 -1.39 1.53 10.59
CA ASN A 104 -0.13 1.65 11.34
C ASN A 104 0.19 0.41 12.18
N TYR A 105 -0.80 -0.19 12.86
CA TYR A 105 -0.58 -1.34 13.75
C TYR A 105 -0.23 -2.61 12.97
N VAL A 106 -0.83 -2.79 11.80
CA VAL A 106 -0.51 -3.93 10.92
C VAL A 106 0.91 -3.78 10.38
N VAL A 107 1.28 -2.58 9.95
CA VAL A 107 2.63 -2.27 9.46
C VAL A 107 3.68 -2.48 10.55
N ASP A 108 3.45 -1.97 11.76
CA ASP A 108 4.34 -2.18 12.92
C ASP A 108 4.54 -3.69 13.19
N ALA A 109 3.45 -4.47 13.13
CA ALA A 109 3.51 -5.92 13.32
C ALA A 109 4.26 -6.64 12.18
N GLN A 110 4.18 -6.14 10.93
CA GLN A 110 4.96 -6.65 9.81
C GLN A 110 6.46 -6.32 9.96
N LEU A 111 6.79 -5.09 10.36
CA LEU A 111 8.18 -4.68 10.62
C LEU A 111 8.81 -5.48 11.77
N ALA A 112 8.01 -5.89 12.76
CA ALA A 112 8.49 -6.77 13.82
C ALA A 112 8.90 -8.18 13.35
N LEU A 113 8.54 -8.58 12.11
CA LEU A 113 8.98 -9.85 11.49
C LEU A 113 10.36 -9.78 10.82
N ASP A 114 11.10 -8.68 10.97
CA ASP A 114 12.38 -8.43 10.29
C ASP A 114 13.40 -9.57 10.49
N GLU A 115 13.55 -10.06 11.71
CA GLU A 115 14.48 -11.15 12.00
C GLU A 115 14.07 -12.50 11.40
N GLU A 116 12.77 -12.79 11.33
CA GLU A 116 12.23 -13.97 10.66
C GLU A 116 12.43 -13.88 9.14
N ALA A 117 12.17 -12.71 8.56
CA ALA A 117 12.36 -12.45 7.13
C ALA A 117 13.84 -12.58 6.74
N LYS A 118 14.77 -12.03 7.54
CA LYS A 118 16.22 -12.19 7.35
C LYS A 118 16.65 -13.65 7.41
N LYS A 119 16.17 -14.43 8.38
CA LYS A 119 16.45 -15.87 8.48
C LYS A 119 15.91 -16.66 7.29
N ALA A 120 14.76 -16.25 6.74
CA ALA A 120 14.18 -16.84 5.54
C ALA A 120 14.89 -16.38 4.25
N ASN A 121 15.74 -15.35 4.31
CA ASN A 121 16.41 -14.67 3.20
C ASN A 121 15.43 -14.11 2.18
N ILE A 122 14.42 -13.39 2.66
CA ILE A 122 13.41 -12.69 1.86
C ILE A 122 13.27 -11.24 2.31
N ASN A 123 12.59 -10.45 1.47
CA ASN A 123 12.19 -9.09 1.79
C ASN A 123 10.68 -9.02 2.02
N ILE A 124 10.26 -8.33 3.07
CA ILE A 124 8.88 -7.92 3.31
C ILE A 124 8.85 -6.40 3.28
N ILE A 125 8.10 -5.83 2.36
CA ILE A 125 8.03 -4.38 2.15
C ILE A 125 6.56 -3.96 2.27
N PRO A 126 6.13 -3.50 3.45
CA PRO A 126 4.80 -2.92 3.60
C PRO A 126 4.74 -1.53 2.97
N ASP A 127 3.53 -0.99 2.84
CA ASP A 127 3.30 0.40 2.41
C ASP A 127 3.82 0.75 1.01
N CYS A 128 3.62 -0.13 0.03
CA CYS A 128 3.99 0.13 -1.36
C CYS A 128 2.84 0.74 -2.19
N GLY A 129 1.95 1.50 -1.55
CA GLY A 129 0.84 2.19 -2.21
C GLY A 129 1.20 3.59 -2.71
N LEU A 130 0.18 4.45 -2.87
CA LEU A 130 0.35 5.87 -3.17
C LEU A 130 0.71 6.65 -1.90
N ALA A 131 -0.15 6.58 -0.90
CA ALA A 131 0.02 7.07 0.45
C ALA A 131 -0.70 6.09 1.41
N PRO A 132 0.07 5.27 2.10
CA PRO A 132 1.53 5.23 2.22
C PRO A 132 2.23 4.61 1.00
N GLY A 133 3.47 5.03 0.74
CA GLY A 133 4.35 4.45 -0.27
C GLY A 133 5.05 5.48 -1.17
N MET A 134 4.50 5.80 -2.34
CA MET A 134 5.11 6.72 -3.29
C MET A 134 5.38 8.09 -2.68
N VAL A 135 4.50 8.61 -1.84
CA VAL A 135 4.69 9.90 -1.15
C VAL A 135 5.92 9.87 -0.24
N SER A 136 6.21 8.74 0.42
CA SER A 136 7.39 8.59 1.29
C SER A 136 8.68 8.68 0.48
N VAL A 137 8.72 8.01 -0.69
CA VAL A 137 9.87 8.07 -1.60
C VAL A 137 10.08 9.48 -2.14
N LEU A 138 9.01 10.18 -2.54
CA LEU A 138 9.07 11.55 -3.03
C LEU A 138 9.51 12.53 -1.93
N ALA A 139 8.99 12.38 -0.72
CA ALA A 139 9.36 13.20 0.43
C ALA A 139 10.86 13.05 0.74
N MET A 140 11.36 11.83 0.81
CA MET A 140 12.80 11.57 1.04
C MET A 140 13.68 12.05 -0.11
N HIS A 141 13.23 11.87 -1.36
CA HIS A 141 13.96 12.40 -2.52
C HIS A 141 14.08 13.94 -2.46
N GLY A 142 13.03 14.62 -2.03
CA GLY A 142 13.04 16.06 -1.78
C GLY A 142 13.95 16.41 -0.61
N ALA A 143 13.76 15.79 0.54
CA ALA A 143 14.50 16.05 1.77
C ALA A 143 16.01 15.96 1.58
N ASN A 144 16.50 14.96 0.85
CA ASN A 144 17.92 14.75 0.58
C ASN A 144 18.58 15.87 -0.28
N ARG A 145 17.82 16.82 -0.77
CA ARG A 145 18.32 17.97 -1.55
C ARG A 145 18.50 19.24 -0.73
N PHE A 146 18.10 19.22 0.53
CA PHE A 146 18.25 20.34 1.45
C PHE A 146 19.38 20.06 2.44
N GLU A 147 20.17 21.09 2.74
CA GLU A 147 21.21 21.04 3.79
C GLU A 147 20.58 20.96 5.19
N ARG A 148 19.45 21.63 5.36
CA ARG A 148 18.65 21.62 6.57
C ARG A 148 17.19 21.53 6.22
N LEU A 149 16.51 20.58 6.83
CA LEU A 149 15.09 20.38 6.69
C LEU A 149 14.37 20.85 7.96
N GLU A 150 13.40 21.73 7.80
CA GLU A 150 12.61 22.26 8.91
C GLU A 150 11.25 21.57 8.99
N GLU A 151 10.57 21.39 7.85
CA GLU A 151 9.24 20.81 7.78
C GLU A 151 9.06 19.95 6.52
N ILE A 152 8.27 18.89 6.63
CA ILE A 152 7.75 18.09 5.51
C ILE A 152 6.23 18.04 5.64
N HIS A 153 5.54 18.57 4.65
CA HIS A 153 4.10 18.49 4.57
C HIS A 153 3.69 17.58 3.39
N ILE A 154 3.07 16.46 3.69
CA ILE A 154 2.58 15.50 2.70
C ILE A 154 1.07 15.65 2.59
N ARG A 155 0.59 15.97 1.38
CA ARG A 155 -0.83 16.09 1.08
C ARG A 155 -1.18 15.17 -0.08
N VAL A 156 -2.20 14.38 0.09
CA VAL A 156 -2.68 13.42 -0.89
C VAL A 156 -4.19 13.60 -1.04
N GLY A 157 -4.67 13.58 -2.26
CA GLY A 157 -6.10 13.66 -2.54
C GLY A 157 -6.48 12.74 -3.69
N GLY A 158 -7.66 12.13 -3.58
CA GLY A 158 -8.28 11.31 -4.62
C GLY A 158 -9.64 11.88 -4.98
N LEU A 159 -9.67 13.08 -5.56
CA LEU A 159 -10.91 13.80 -5.85
C LEU A 159 -11.41 13.54 -7.28
N PRO A 160 -12.73 13.42 -7.50
CA PRO A 160 -13.27 13.28 -8.83
C PRO A 160 -13.11 14.57 -9.65
N GLN A 161 -12.76 14.45 -10.92
CA GLN A 161 -12.70 15.62 -11.83
C GLN A 161 -14.07 16.30 -12.01
N ASN A 162 -15.15 15.54 -11.88
CA ASN A 162 -16.51 16.03 -11.97
C ASN A 162 -17.26 15.63 -10.68
N PRO A 163 -17.11 16.39 -9.60
CA PRO A 163 -17.76 16.10 -8.32
C PRO A 163 -19.29 16.10 -8.48
N LYS A 164 -19.97 15.24 -7.74
CA LYS A 164 -21.44 15.13 -7.74
C LYS A 164 -21.97 15.12 -6.31
N PRO A 165 -22.99 15.95 -6.02
CA PRO A 165 -23.67 15.91 -4.74
C PRO A 165 -24.23 14.52 -4.43
N PRO A 166 -24.40 14.15 -3.12
CA PRO A 166 -24.26 15.03 -1.96
C PRO A 166 -22.84 15.13 -1.39
N LEU A 167 -21.93 14.22 -1.74
CA LEU A 167 -20.61 14.13 -1.08
C LEU A 167 -19.49 14.80 -1.87
N ASP A 168 -19.70 15.08 -3.15
CA ASP A 168 -18.69 15.57 -4.08
C ASP A 168 -17.40 14.71 -4.10
N TYR A 169 -17.53 13.46 -3.67
CA TYR A 169 -16.47 12.47 -3.52
C TYR A 169 -16.82 11.18 -4.29
N GLN A 170 -15.80 10.49 -4.76
CA GLN A 170 -15.94 9.18 -5.39
C GLN A 170 -14.97 8.19 -4.73
N LEU A 171 -15.51 7.08 -4.23
CA LEU A 171 -14.73 6.01 -3.66
C LEU A 171 -13.82 5.36 -4.71
N VAL A 172 -12.50 5.43 -4.49
CA VAL A 172 -11.48 4.92 -5.42
C VAL A 172 -10.74 3.69 -4.90
N PHE A 173 -10.86 3.39 -3.61
CA PHE A 173 -10.26 2.22 -2.94
C PHE A 173 -11.28 1.53 -2.01
N SER A 174 -10.85 0.82 -0.94
CA SER A 174 -11.79 0.12 -0.07
C SER A 174 -12.58 1.07 0.85
N VAL A 175 -13.84 0.75 1.13
CA VAL A 175 -14.68 1.51 2.06
C VAL A 175 -14.07 1.55 3.45
N GLU A 176 -13.60 0.39 3.91
CA GLU A 176 -12.99 0.23 5.22
C GLU A 176 -11.70 1.05 5.33
N GLY A 177 -10.87 1.06 4.27
CA GLY A 177 -9.67 1.90 4.22
C GLY A 177 -10.00 3.38 4.34
N LEU A 178 -11.03 3.84 3.62
CA LEU A 178 -11.50 5.23 3.71
C LEU A 178 -11.98 5.57 5.12
N ILE A 179 -12.82 4.73 5.73
CA ILE A 179 -13.30 4.96 7.09
C ILE A 179 -12.14 5.01 8.08
N ASN A 180 -11.17 4.10 7.93
CA ASN A 180 -9.98 4.05 8.76
C ASN A 180 -9.19 5.38 8.75
N GLU A 181 -9.01 5.98 7.56
CA GLU A 181 -8.32 7.27 7.42
C GLU A 181 -8.98 8.41 8.23
N TYR A 182 -10.28 8.36 8.44
CA TYR A 182 -11.04 9.40 9.15
C TYR A 182 -11.27 9.13 10.64
N VAL A 183 -11.07 7.90 11.09
CA VAL A 183 -11.41 7.48 12.47
C VAL A 183 -10.19 7.22 13.32
N GLU A 184 -9.13 6.61 12.76
CA GLU A 184 -7.91 6.34 13.49
C GLU A 184 -7.03 7.58 13.63
N THR A 185 -6.18 7.63 14.67
CA THR A 185 -5.23 8.72 14.87
C THR A 185 -4.15 8.74 13.78
N ALA A 186 -3.77 9.92 13.36
CA ALA A 186 -2.65 10.14 12.45
C ALA A 186 -1.34 10.24 13.25
N ARG A 187 -0.27 9.62 12.74
CA ARG A 187 1.07 9.78 13.30
C ARG A 187 1.80 10.92 12.60
N VAL A 188 2.35 11.85 13.38
CA VAL A 188 3.12 13.01 12.92
C VAL A 188 4.42 13.14 13.71
N ILE A 189 5.38 13.89 13.18
CA ILE A 189 6.59 14.28 13.92
C ILE A 189 6.47 15.77 14.27
N ARG A 190 6.59 16.11 15.54
CA ARG A 190 6.64 17.50 16.03
C ARG A 190 7.75 17.65 17.06
N GLY A 191 8.59 18.67 16.87
CA GLY A 191 9.74 18.86 17.74
C GLY A 191 10.72 17.68 17.78
N GLY A 192 10.75 16.87 16.73
CA GLY A 192 11.59 15.67 16.66
C GLY A 192 11.00 14.42 17.28
N GLU A 193 9.78 14.47 17.83
CA GLU A 193 9.11 13.33 18.46
C GLU A 193 7.89 12.87 17.66
N ILE A 194 7.67 11.54 17.61
CA ILE A 194 6.46 10.96 17.02
C ILE A 194 5.29 11.19 17.98
N MET A 195 4.23 11.77 17.46
CA MET A 195 2.99 12.04 18.18
C MET A 195 1.79 11.50 17.41
N GLU A 196 0.73 11.18 18.13
CA GLU A 196 -0.58 10.89 17.56
C GLU A 196 -1.47 12.12 17.66
N VAL A 197 -2.14 12.45 16.57
CA VAL A 197 -3.13 13.52 16.47
C VAL A 197 -4.44 12.96 15.94
N ASP A 198 -5.55 13.55 16.34
CA ASP A 198 -6.86 13.10 15.86
C ASP A 198 -7.02 13.36 14.37
N SER A 199 -7.57 12.39 13.65
CA SER A 199 -7.98 12.58 12.27
C SER A 199 -9.06 13.66 12.15
N MET A 200 -9.19 14.26 10.97
CA MET A 200 -10.10 15.37 10.66
C MET A 200 -9.82 16.66 11.45
N THR A 201 -8.62 16.79 12.01
CA THR A 201 -8.17 18.02 12.68
C THR A 201 -7.18 18.81 11.83
N GLU A 202 -6.83 20.02 12.28
CA GLU A 202 -5.88 20.92 11.61
C GLU A 202 -6.27 21.25 10.17
N LEU A 203 -7.54 21.58 9.99
CA LEU A 203 -8.07 21.99 8.70
C LEU A 203 -7.31 23.17 8.14
N GLU A 204 -6.80 23.03 6.93
CA GLU A 204 -6.14 24.11 6.18
C GLU A 204 -6.74 24.25 4.79
N THR A 205 -6.64 25.45 4.22
CA THR A 205 -7.05 25.71 2.82
C THR A 205 -5.81 25.73 1.95
N LEU A 206 -5.84 24.98 0.86
CA LEU A 206 -4.77 24.86 -0.13
C LEU A 206 -5.21 25.46 -1.45
N ALA A 207 -4.34 26.22 -2.07
CA ALA A 207 -4.54 26.76 -3.43
C ALA A 207 -3.53 26.14 -4.38
N PHE A 208 -4.02 25.70 -5.55
CA PHE A 208 -3.21 25.22 -6.65
C PHE A 208 -3.60 25.96 -7.92
N ASP A 209 -2.65 26.21 -8.81
CA ASP A 209 -2.90 26.97 -10.06
C ASP A 209 -3.99 26.35 -10.96
N GLN A 210 -4.13 25.03 -10.91
CA GLN A 210 -5.03 24.28 -11.79
C GLN A 210 -6.28 23.74 -11.09
N PHE A 211 -6.43 23.96 -9.79
CA PHE A 211 -7.54 23.46 -8.99
C PHE A 211 -8.19 24.60 -8.21
N PRO A 212 -9.51 24.50 -7.94
CA PRO A 212 -10.13 25.39 -6.97
C PRO A 212 -9.47 25.23 -5.59
N ALA A 213 -9.73 26.14 -4.66
CA ALA A 213 -9.29 26.00 -3.29
C ALA A 213 -9.78 24.66 -2.72
N LEU A 214 -8.84 23.89 -2.16
CA LEU A 214 -9.10 22.61 -1.53
C LEU A 214 -8.89 22.73 -0.02
N GLU A 215 -9.56 21.89 0.72
CA GLU A 215 -9.35 21.73 2.15
C GLU A 215 -8.54 20.46 2.40
N ALA A 216 -7.59 20.53 3.33
CA ALA A 216 -6.83 19.38 3.80
C ALA A 216 -6.85 19.32 5.32
N PHE A 217 -6.83 18.12 5.85
CA PHE A 217 -6.85 17.84 7.28
C PHE A 217 -6.04 16.56 7.55
N GLN A 218 -5.74 16.28 8.82
CA GLN A 218 -5.01 15.08 9.21
C GLN A 218 -5.83 13.82 8.93
N THR A 219 -5.18 12.80 8.36
CA THR A 219 -5.76 11.46 8.16
C THR A 219 -4.79 10.39 8.62
N SER A 220 -5.29 9.24 9.07
CA SER A 220 -4.45 8.12 9.47
C SER A 220 -3.86 7.36 8.27
N GLY A 221 -2.87 6.50 8.52
CA GLY A 221 -2.35 5.50 7.59
C GLY A 221 -1.42 6.00 6.49
N GLY A 222 -1.49 7.28 6.10
CA GLY A 222 -0.77 7.81 4.94
C GLY A 222 0.75 7.96 5.11
N THR A 223 1.26 7.94 6.33
CA THR A 223 2.69 8.23 6.65
C THR A 223 3.36 7.14 7.48
N SER A 224 2.75 5.97 7.65
CA SER A 224 3.20 4.93 8.58
C SER A 224 4.69 4.61 8.50
N THR A 225 5.23 4.35 7.31
CA THR A 225 6.66 4.09 7.10
C THR A 225 7.48 5.36 6.84
N CYS A 226 6.86 6.46 6.39
CA CYS A 226 7.56 7.71 6.12
C CYS A 226 8.28 8.25 7.36
N LEU A 227 7.66 8.14 8.53
CA LEU A 227 8.21 8.63 9.79
C LEU A 227 9.50 7.91 10.20
N LEU A 228 9.70 6.67 9.76
CA LEU A 228 10.93 5.91 10.02
C LEU A 228 12.15 6.50 9.30
N TYR A 229 11.93 7.14 8.16
CA TYR A 229 13.00 7.74 7.35
C TYR A 229 13.23 9.22 7.66
N THR A 230 12.22 9.89 8.22
CA THR A 230 12.26 11.34 8.52
C THR A 230 12.55 11.64 9.98
N SER A 231 12.49 10.66 10.87
CA SER A 231 13.00 10.81 12.23
C SER A 231 14.47 11.19 12.19
N PRO A 232 14.91 12.20 12.96
CA PRO A 232 16.33 12.46 13.11
C PRO A 232 16.96 11.18 13.64
N SER A 233 17.73 10.51 12.78
CA SER A 233 18.59 9.43 13.23
C SER A 233 19.51 10.05 14.29
N PRO A 234 19.67 9.44 15.48
CA PRO A 234 20.74 9.82 16.37
C PRO A 234 22.05 9.39 15.70
N ARG A 235 22.48 10.15 14.71
CA ARG A 235 23.84 10.15 14.22
C ARG A 235 24.45 11.41 14.79
N ASP A 236 24.93 11.21 15.99
CA ASP A 236 26.20 11.70 16.55
C ASP A 236 26.29 11.33 18.02
#